data_7bf2e7c1ea72971467bd953a9d651055
#
_entry.id   7bf2e7c1ea72971467bd953a9d651055
#
_cell.length_a   1.000
_cell.length_b   1.000
_cell.length_c   1.000
_cell.angle_alpha   90.00
_cell.angle_beta   90.00
_cell.angle_gamma   90.00
#
_symmetry.space_group_name_H-M   'P 1'
#
loop_
_entity.id
_entity.type
_entity.pdbx_description
1 polymer ?
#
loop_
_entity_poly.entity_id
_entity_poly.type
_entity_poly.pdbx_seq_one_letter_code
_entity_poly.pdbx_strand_id
1 'polypeptide(L)'
;LLNCFVKIAPSPKPTKAEERTVEPEEPKFTGFIFKITANIDPNHRSCIAFCKVCSGKFERNKPYLHVRQGKTLRFSSPTQFMAQRKSTIDEAWPGDIVGLPDNGIFKIGDTLTEGEKLHFRGLPSFSPEMFKYIENDDPMKAKQLEKGINQLMDEGVAQLFVNQFNGRKIIGTVGQLQFEVIQYR
;
A
#
# COMPACT_ATOMS: atom_id res chain seq x y z
N LEU A 1 25.06 -0.36 23.38
CA LEU A 1 24.49 -1.02 22.20
C LEU A 1 23.81 -0.01 21.27
N LEU A 2 22.81 0.78 21.74
CA LEU A 2 22.09 1.77 20.92
C LEU A 2 22.99 2.84 20.31
N ASN A 3 23.93 3.40 21.05
CA ASN A 3 24.89 4.38 20.53
C ASN A 3 25.80 3.79 19.44
N CYS A 4 26.12 2.50 19.52
CA CYS A 4 26.88 1.80 18.49
C CYS A 4 26.01 1.59 17.24
N PHE A 5 24.75 1.21 17.43
CA PHE A 5 23.81 1.03 16.33
C PHE A 5 23.60 2.35 15.54
N VAL A 6 23.36 3.47 16.24
CA VAL A 6 23.19 4.79 15.58
C VAL A 6 24.41 5.19 14.75
N LYS A 7 25.63 4.80 15.18
CA LYS A 7 26.87 5.10 14.40
C LYS A 7 27.05 4.21 13.18
N ILE A 8 26.47 2.99 13.19
CA ILE A 8 26.66 1.98 12.14
C ILE A 8 25.48 1.97 11.14
N ALA A 9 24.27 2.32 11.62
CA ALA A 9 23.08 2.32 10.79
C ALA A 9 23.22 3.34 9.65
N PRO A 10 23.01 2.93 8.38
CA PRO A 10 23.08 3.86 7.25
C PRO A 10 21.90 4.84 7.31
N SER A 11 22.13 6.05 6.86
CA SER A 11 21.07 7.02 6.60
C SER A 11 20.11 6.52 5.52
N PRO A 12 18.85 7.03 5.49
CA PRO A 12 17.93 6.74 4.41
C PRO A 12 18.59 6.98 3.04
N LYS A 13 18.36 6.05 2.11
CA LYS A 13 18.94 6.15 0.77
C LYS A 13 18.02 6.93 -0.17
N PRO A 14 18.59 7.63 -1.17
CA PRO A 14 17.82 8.22 -2.24
C PRO A 14 16.86 7.24 -2.88
N THR A 15 15.67 7.71 -3.21
CA THR A 15 14.60 6.87 -3.82
C THR A 15 14.37 7.31 -5.26
N LYS A 16 14.40 6.34 -6.19
CA LYS A 16 14.21 6.62 -7.63
C LYS A 16 12.71 6.77 -7.94
N ALA A 17 12.32 7.90 -8.48
CA ALA A 17 11.08 8.11 -9.18
C ALA A 17 11.29 8.02 -10.70
N GLU A 18 10.21 8.04 -11.48
CA GLU A 18 10.31 8.02 -12.95
C GLU A 18 10.92 9.31 -13.47
N GLU A 19 10.56 10.43 -12.86
CA GLU A 19 10.95 11.77 -13.27
C GLU A 19 12.35 12.14 -12.80
N ARG A 20 12.71 11.71 -11.56
CA ARG A 20 14.01 12.04 -10.95
C ARG A 20 14.33 11.16 -9.74
N THR A 21 15.54 11.27 -9.25
CA THR A 21 15.91 10.72 -7.93
C THR A 21 15.53 11.74 -6.85
N VAL A 22 14.91 11.25 -5.79
CA VAL A 22 14.51 12.04 -4.62
C VAL A 22 15.49 11.80 -3.50
N GLU A 23 16.10 12.87 -3.00
CA GLU A 23 17.04 12.83 -1.88
C GLU A 23 16.30 12.96 -0.55
N PRO A 24 16.69 12.21 0.50
CA PRO A 24 16.03 12.27 1.80
C PRO A 24 16.04 13.65 2.46
N GLU A 25 17.08 14.45 2.19
CA GLU A 25 17.31 15.78 2.76
C GLU A 25 16.44 16.87 2.13
N GLU A 26 15.71 16.58 1.07
CA GLU A 26 14.84 17.55 0.43
C GLU A 26 13.75 18.07 1.41
N PRO A 27 13.47 19.38 1.41
CA PRO A 27 12.55 19.98 2.40
C PRO A 27 11.09 19.60 2.17
N LYS A 28 10.69 19.28 0.95
CA LYS A 28 9.32 18.92 0.61
C LYS A 28 9.05 17.45 0.85
N PHE A 29 7.90 17.18 1.46
CA PHE A 29 7.47 15.80 1.68
C PHE A 29 7.19 15.09 0.35
N THR A 30 7.71 13.90 0.26
CA THR A 30 7.32 12.89 -0.71
C THR A 30 7.27 11.52 -0.07
N GLY A 31 6.34 10.69 -0.50
CA GLY A 31 6.22 9.32 -0.04
C GLY A 31 5.38 8.49 -0.99
N PHE A 32 5.45 7.17 -0.86
CA PHE A 32 4.66 6.26 -1.68
C PHE A 32 4.06 5.12 -0.86
N ILE A 33 2.90 4.64 -1.33
CA ILE A 33 2.20 3.51 -0.73
C ILE A 33 2.83 2.22 -1.24
N PHE A 34 3.41 1.44 -0.34
CA PHE A 34 4.06 0.17 -0.69
C PHE A 34 3.27 -1.06 -0.23
N LYS A 35 2.31 -0.89 0.67
CA LYS A 35 1.48 -1.97 1.19
C LYS A 35 0.12 -1.43 1.60
N ILE A 36 -0.92 -2.21 1.36
CA ILE A 36 -2.26 -1.99 1.89
C ILE A 36 -2.66 -3.24 2.66
N THR A 37 -3.21 -3.04 3.86
CA THR A 37 -3.71 -4.14 4.68
C THR A 37 -5.14 -3.83 5.07
N ALA A 38 -6.05 -4.73 4.71
CA ALA A 38 -7.44 -4.64 5.08
C ALA A 38 -7.73 -5.47 6.33
N ASN A 39 -8.81 -5.12 7.03
CA ASN A 39 -9.36 -5.90 8.14
C ASN A 39 -8.36 -6.18 9.27
N ILE A 40 -7.55 -5.18 9.67
CA ILE A 40 -6.67 -5.28 10.83
C ILE A 40 -7.51 -5.50 12.12
N ASP A 41 -8.71 -4.92 12.16
CA ASP A 41 -9.71 -5.18 13.19
C ASP A 41 -10.87 -5.94 12.57
N PRO A 42 -11.19 -7.17 13.02
CA PRO A 42 -12.31 -7.96 12.51
C PRO A 42 -13.68 -7.25 12.62
N ASN A 43 -13.81 -6.34 13.58
CA ASN A 43 -15.05 -5.60 13.83
C ASN A 43 -15.19 -4.33 12.98
N HIS A 44 -14.09 -3.87 12.38
CA HIS A 44 -14.05 -2.66 11.55
C HIS A 44 -13.50 -2.94 10.17
N ARG A 45 -14.27 -2.58 9.15
CA ARG A 45 -13.83 -2.65 7.73
C ARG A 45 -12.89 -1.49 7.40
N SER A 46 -11.80 -1.36 8.13
CA SER A 46 -10.81 -0.32 7.91
C SER A 46 -9.60 -0.92 7.19
N CYS A 47 -9.19 -0.26 6.11
CA CYS A 47 -7.91 -0.53 5.47
C CYS A 47 -6.87 0.47 5.99
N ILE A 48 -5.63 0.03 6.05
CA ILE A 48 -4.50 0.90 6.31
C ILE A 48 -3.54 0.81 5.13
N ALA A 49 -3.27 1.96 4.52
CA ALA A 49 -2.25 2.11 3.51
C ALA A 49 -0.93 2.51 4.18
N PHE A 50 0.12 1.72 3.98
CA PHE A 50 1.44 1.99 4.53
C PHE A 50 2.23 2.84 3.54
N CYS A 51 2.54 4.06 3.96
CA CYS A 51 3.33 5.04 3.22
C CYS A 51 4.76 5.06 3.74
N LYS A 52 5.73 4.87 2.84
CA LYS A 52 7.14 5.13 3.13
C LYS A 52 7.45 6.59 2.86
N VAL A 53 7.99 7.30 3.85
CA VAL A 53 8.47 8.67 3.69
C VAL A 53 9.81 8.63 2.96
N CYS A 54 9.92 9.34 1.83
CA CYS A 54 11.13 9.39 0.99
C CYS A 54 11.93 10.65 1.21
N SER A 55 11.25 11.80 1.38
CA SER A 55 11.89 13.10 1.63
C SER A 55 11.00 14.00 2.48
N GLY A 56 11.58 15.05 3.04
CA GLY A 56 10.90 16.05 3.83
C GLY A 56 10.29 15.50 5.11
N LYS A 57 9.28 16.16 5.63
CA LYS A 57 8.60 15.79 6.86
C LYS A 57 7.10 15.57 6.62
N PHE A 58 6.59 14.40 6.97
CA PHE A 58 5.17 14.17 7.07
C PHE A 58 4.62 14.84 8.33
N GLU A 59 3.52 15.57 8.21
CA GLU A 59 2.84 16.23 9.32
C GLU A 59 1.35 15.90 9.30
N ARG A 60 0.80 15.60 10.45
CA ARG A 60 -0.62 15.33 10.64
C ARG A 60 -1.47 16.51 10.19
N ASN A 61 -2.60 16.26 9.54
CA ASN A 61 -3.54 17.24 9.02
C ASN A 61 -3.00 18.21 7.94
N LYS A 62 -1.76 18.06 7.52
CA LYS A 62 -1.21 18.81 6.38
C LYS A 62 -1.81 18.29 5.07
N PRO A 63 -2.05 19.15 4.07
CA PRO A 63 -2.56 18.75 2.78
C PRO A 63 -1.45 18.12 1.93
N TYR A 64 -1.72 16.93 1.37
CA TYR A 64 -0.83 16.22 0.45
C TYR A 64 -1.55 15.92 -0.86
N LEU A 65 -0.87 16.13 -1.97
CA LEU A 65 -1.36 15.77 -3.30
C LEU A 65 -1.25 14.26 -3.50
N HIS A 66 -2.38 13.60 -3.72
CA HIS A 66 -2.43 12.24 -4.23
C HIS A 66 -2.27 12.28 -5.76
N VAL A 67 -1.08 11.96 -6.24
CA VAL A 67 -0.66 12.22 -7.63
C VAL A 67 -1.58 11.54 -8.65
N ARG A 68 -1.87 10.24 -8.47
CA ARG A 68 -2.73 9.47 -9.40
C ARG A 68 -4.14 10.06 -9.53
N GLN A 69 -4.73 10.53 -8.45
CA GLN A 69 -6.10 11.09 -8.49
C GLN A 69 -6.13 12.60 -8.71
N GLY A 70 -5.01 13.29 -8.60
CA GLY A 70 -4.94 14.74 -8.66
C GLY A 70 -5.69 15.47 -7.52
N LYS A 71 -5.96 14.77 -6.42
CA LYS A 71 -6.71 15.27 -5.26
C LYS A 71 -5.80 15.53 -4.07
N THR A 72 -6.16 16.54 -3.29
CA THR A 72 -5.49 16.81 -2.02
C THR A 72 -6.16 16.07 -0.89
N LEU A 73 -5.39 15.33 -0.12
CA LEU A 73 -5.82 14.56 1.03
C LEU A 73 -5.22 15.12 2.32
N ARG A 74 -5.94 14.94 3.44
CA ARG A 74 -5.48 15.26 4.80
C ARG A 74 -5.71 14.06 5.70
N PHE A 75 -4.76 13.78 6.58
CA PHE A 75 -4.81 12.62 7.46
C PHE A 75 -4.90 13.07 8.91
N SER A 76 -6.06 12.84 9.53
CA SER A 76 -6.33 13.21 10.93
C SER A 76 -5.79 12.21 11.93
N SER A 77 -5.63 10.96 11.53
CA SER A 77 -5.21 9.86 12.41
C SER A 77 -4.15 8.98 11.76
N PRO A 78 -3.00 9.56 11.34
CA PRO A 78 -1.89 8.75 10.84
C PRO A 78 -1.31 7.92 11.99
N THR A 79 -0.88 6.71 11.69
CA THR A 79 -0.47 5.75 12.72
C THR A 79 0.91 5.21 12.46
N GLN A 80 1.62 4.89 13.53
CA GLN A 80 2.85 4.13 13.53
C GLN A 80 2.63 2.83 14.31
N PHE A 81 3.29 1.78 13.87
CA PHE A 81 3.24 0.48 14.50
C PHE A 81 4.58 0.15 15.15
N MET A 82 4.56 -0.10 16.45
CA MET A 82 5.67 -0.72 17.17
C MET A 82 5.20 -2.11 17.62
N ALA A 83 5.57 -3.14 16.86
CA ALA A 83 5.06 -4.50 17.00
C ALA A 83 3.53 -4.51 16.96
N GLN A 84 2.85 -4.91 18.04
CA GLN A 84 1.38 -4.93 18.11
C GLN A 84 0.76 -3.60 18.55
N ARG A 85 1.57 -2.65 19.01
CA ARG A 85 1.06 -1.35 19.48
C ARG A 85 0.89 -0.40 18.31
N LYS A 86 -0.33 0.11 18.17
CA LYS A 86 -0.71 1.17 17.23
C LYS A 86 -0.76 2.50 17.99
N SER A 87 -0.05 3.51 17.53
CA SER A 87 -0.09 4.86 18.08
C SER A 87 -0.31 5.87 16.97
N THR A 88 -1.08 6.91 17.27
CA THR A 88 -1.20 8.08 16.38
C THR A 88 0.08 8.88 16.46
N ILE A 89 0.55 9.38 15.31
CA ILE A 89 1.74 10.22 15.22
C ILE A 89 1.40 11.58 14.64
N ASP A 90 2.16 12.59 15.04
CA ASP A 90 2.02 13.94 14.52
C ASP A 90 3.02 14.22 13.39
N GLU A 91 4.17 13.60 13.41
CA GLU A 91 5.26 13.80 12.46
C GLU A 91 5.96 12.48 12.10
N ALA A 92 6.52 12.41 10.89
CA ALA A 92 7.40 11.33 10.44
C ALA A 92 8.45 11.85 9.45
N TRP A 93 9.60 11.20 9.42
CA TRP A 93 10.79 11.63 8.71
C TRP A 93 11.19 10.64 7.62
N PRO A 94 12.10 11.01 6.69
CA PRO A 94 12.57 10.09 5.66
C PRO A 94 13.08 8.77 6.22
N GLY A 95 12.60 7.67 5.64
CA GLY A 95 12.85 6.31 6.13
C GLY A 95 11.74 5.74 7.03
N ASP A 96 10.91 6.59 7.63
CA ASP A 96 9.78 6.14 8.44
C ASP A 96 8.64 5.57 7.58
N ILE A 97 7.84 4.72 8.23
CA ILE A 97 6.63 4.15 7.67
C ILE A 97 5.43 4.68 8.44
N VAL A 98 4.50 5.29 7.71
CA VAL A 98 3.26 5.86 8.26
C VAL A 98 2.07 5.06 7.78
N GLY A 99 1.22 4.59 8.69
CA GLY A 99 -0.06 3.97 8.37
C GLY A 99 -1.14 5.04 8.18
N LEU A 100 -1.68 5.14 6.99
CA LEU A 100 -2.73 6.08 6.63
C LEU A 100 -4.07 5.35 6.59
N PRO A 101 -5.11 5.83 7.32
CA PRO A 101 -6.46 5.28 7.19
C PRO A 101 -6.93 5.38 5.73
N ASP A 102 -7.42 4.27 5.20
CA ASP A 102 -7.85 4.16 3.81
C ASP A 102 -9.27 3.62 3.70
N ASN A 103 -10.07 4.25 2.88
CA ASN A 103 -11.43 3.84 2.52
C ASN A 103 -11.48 3.23 1.10
N GLY A 104 -10.40 2.63 0.64
CA GLY A 104 -10.28 2.06 -0.71
C GLY A 104 -9.88 3.08 -1.78
N ILE A 105 -9.23 4.18 -1.38
CA ILE A 105 -8.77 5.23 -2.30
C ILE A 105 -7.39 4.88 -2.87
N PHE A 106 -6.52 4.31 -2.03
CA PHE A 106 -5.14 4.02 -2.38
C PHE A 106 -4.98 2.74 -3.18
N LYS A 107 -3.94 2.75 -4.00
CA LYS A 107 -3.36 1.56 -4.64
C LYS A 107 -1.88 1.48 -4.30
N ILE A 108 -1.34 0.27 -4.35
CA ILE A 108 0.10 0.07 -4.20
C ILE A 108 0.82 0.82 -5.32
N GLY A 109 1.86 1.58 -4.96
CA GLY A 109 2.58 2.48 -5.86
C GLY A 109 2.06 3.92 -5.91
N ASP A 110 0.91 4.22 -5.30
CA ASP A 110 0.41 5.60 -5.23
C ASP A 110 1.38 6.51 -4.49
N THR A 111 1.55 7.71 -5.04
CA THR A 111 2.48 8.72 -4.52
C THR A 111 1.72 9.86 -3.85
N LEU A 112 2.25 10.31 -2.72
CA LEU A 112 1.82 11.49 -1.97
C LEU A 112 2.96 12.50 -1.95
N THR A 113 2.64 13.77 -2.28
CA THR A 113 3.63 14.86 -2.33
C THR A 113 3.07 16.18 -1.82
N GLU A 114 3.92 17.19 -1.67
CA GLU A 114 3.53 18.59 -1.46
C GLU A 114 3.35 19.37 -2.77
N GLY A 115 2.76 18.75 -3.80
CA GLY A 115 2.37 19.40 -5.05
C GLY A 115 3.18 18.99 -6.28
N GLU A 116 4.30 18.32 -6.13
CA GLU A 116 5.08 17.78 -7.24
C GLU A 116 4.44 16.50 -7.79
N LYS A 117 4.43 16.33 -9.10
CA LYS A 117 3.95 15.10 -9.74
C LYS A 117 5.12 14.15 -9.91
N LEU A 118 5.22 13.17 -9.02
CA LEU A 118 6.23 12.12 -9.02
C LEU A 118 5.58 10.75 -9.03
N HIS A 119 6.22 9.79 -9.71
CA HIS A 119 5.82 8.40 -9.72
C HIS A 119 6.99 7.54 -9.26
N PHE A 120 6.92 7.01 -8.05
CA PHE A 120 7.98 6.16 -7.53
C PHE A 120 7.97 4.79 -8.23
N ARG A 121 9.12 4.38 -8.74
CA ARG A 121 9.36 3.01 -9.19
C ARG A 121 9.64 2.17 -7.95
N GLY A 122 8.60 1.56 -7.41
CA GLY A 122 8.85 1.05 -6.09
C GLY A 122 8.80 -0.45 -5.94
N LEU A 123 7.79 -1.07 -6.41
CA LEU A 123 7.57 -2.45 -6.04
C LEU A 123 7.69 -3.35 -7.28
N PRO A 124 8.57 -4.35 -7.23
CA PRO A 124 8.62 -5.32 -8.31
C PRO A 124 7.25 -6.02 -8.37
N SER A 125 6.57 -5.87 -9.49
CA SER A 125 5.40 -6.68 -9.80
C SER A 125 5.90 -7.97 -10.43
N PHE A 126 5.69 -9.08 -9.74
CA PHE A 126 6.01 -10.40 -10.28
C PHE A 126 4.85 -10.87 -11.16
N SER A 127 5.18 -11.37 -12.34
CA SER A 127 4.19 -12.03 -13.18
C SER A 127 3.69 -13.30 -12.50
N PRO A 128 2.38 -13.58 -12.52
CA PRO A 128 1.86 -14.83 -11.99
C PRO A 128 2.41 -16.05 -12.72
N GLU A 129 2.75 -17.07 -11.97
CA GLU A 129 3.21 -18.36 -12.50
C GLU A 129 2.13 -19.45 -12.40
N MET A 130 1.17 -19.25 -11.52
CA MET A 130 0.08 -20.18 -11.26
C MET A 130 -1.27 -19.53 -11.45
N PHE A 131 -2.20 -20.27 -12.08
CA PHE A 131 -3.54 -19.76 -12.40
C PHE A 131 -4.62 -20.74 -11.94
N LYS A 132 -5.69 -20.23 -11.30
CA LYS A 132 -6.87 -21.01 -10.94
C LYS A 132 -8.15 -20.27 -11.31
N TYR A 133 -9.15 -21.00 -11.76
CA TYR A 133 -10.50 -20.45 -11.95
C TYR A 133 -11.15 -20.16 -10.59
N ILE A 134 -11.95 -19.09 -10.56
CA ILE A 134 -12.82 -18.80 -9.43
C ILE A 134 -14.23 -19.19 -9.85
N GLU A 135 -14.87 -20.01 -9.05
CA GLU A 135 -16.28 -20.35 -9.17
C GLU A 135 -17.00 -19.92 -7.90
N ASN A 136 -18.21 -19.47 -8.05
CA ASN A 136 -19.05 -19.06 -6.94
C ASN A 136 -20.04 -20.19 -6.64
N ASP A 137 -19.84 -20.89 -5.56
CA ASP A 137 -20.72 -22.00 -5.14
C ASP A 137 -22.07 -21.51 -4.60
N ASP A 138 -22.13 -20.25 -4.13
CA ASP A 138 -23.35 -19.66 -3.57
C ASP A 138 -23.73 -18.36 -4.32
N PRO A 139 -24.71 -18.42 -5.25
CA PRO A 139 -25.16 -17.24 -5.99
C PRO A 139 -25.59 -16.05 -5.12
N MET A 140 -26.07 -16.30 -3.91
CA MET A 140 -26.49 -15.26 -2.97
C MET A 140 -25.32 -14.43 -2.46
N LYS A 141 -24.10 -14.98 -2.47
CA LYS A 141 -22.88 -14.33 -2.00
C LYS A 141 -22.06 -13.71 -3.14
N ALA A 142 -22.56 -13.65 -4.37
CA ALA A 142 -21.82 -13.16 -5.54
C ALA A 142 -21.22 -11.75 -5.32
N LYS A 143 -21.97 -10.82 -4.76
CA LYS A 143 -21.49 -9.46 -4.43
C LYS A 143 -20.40 -9.46 -3.35
N GLN A 144 -20.48 -10.37 -2.40
CA GLN A 144 -19.48 -10.49 -1.33
C GLN A 144 -18.17 -11.05 -1.88
N LEU A 145 -18.26 -12.09 -2.71
CA LEU A 145 -17.12 -12.67 -3.42
C LEU A 145 -16.42 -11.63 -4.30
N GLU A 146 -17.17 -10.87 -5.08
CA GLU A 146 -16.62 -9.83 -5.95
C GLU A 146 -15.88 -8.75 -5.15
N LYS A 147 -16.47 -8.31 -4.01
CA LYS A 147 -15.84 -7.36 -3.13
C LYS A 147 -14.55 -7.92 -2.51
N GLY A 148 -14.55 -9.17 -2.06
CA GLY A 148 -13.38 -9.84 -1.51
C GLY A 148 -12.25 -9.98 -2.52
N ILE A 149 -12.58 -10.37 -3.77
CA ILE A 149 -11.61 -10.47 -4.86
C ILE A 149 -10.96 -9.10 -5.13
N ASN A 150 -11.77 -8.04 -5.27
CA ASN A 150 -11.24 -6.69 -5.54
C ASN A 150 -10.32 -6.23 -4.40
N GLN A 151 -10.67 -6.51 -3.15
CA GLN A 151 -9.85 -6.19 -2.00
C GLN A 151 -8.50 -6.92 -2.02
N LEU A 152 -8.46 -8.21 -2.36
CA LEU A 152 -7.23 -8.98 -2.52
C LEU A 152 -6.35 -8.43 -3.65
N MET A 153 -6.97 -7.93 -4.72
CA MET A 153 -6.25 -7.30 -5.83
C MET A 153 -5.62 -5.97 -5.39
N ASP A 154 -6.37 -5.13 -4.66
CA ASP A 154 -5.87 -3.86 -4.13
C ASP A 154 -4.74 -4.05 -3.11
N GLU A 155 -4.75 -5.14 -2.36
CA GLU A 155 -3.65 -5.55 -1.47
C GLU A 155 -2.44 -6.13 -2.23
N GLY A 156 -2.55 -6.36 -3.53
CA GLY A 156 -1.47 -6.92 -4.36
C GLY A 156 -1.15 -8.40 -4.09
N VAL A 157 -2.07 -9.13 -3.46
CA VAL A 157 -1.88 -10.56 -3.14
C VAL A 157 -1.92 -11.42 -4.40
N ALA A 158 -2.71 -11.03 -5.39
CA ALA A 158 -2.89 -11.76 -6.64
C ALA A 158 -3.27 -10.83 -7.80
N GLN A 159 -3.35 -11.37 -9.00
CA GLN A 159 -3.84 -10.67 -10.18
C GLN A 159 -5.11 -11.33 -10.70
N LEU A 160 -6.10 -10.53 -11.09
CA LEU A 160 -7.36 -11.00 -11.66
C LEU A 160 -7.34 -10.89 -13.17
N PHE A 161 -7.66 -11.99 -13.83
CA PHE A 161 -7.86 -12.09 -15.28
C PHE A 161 -9.29 -12.51 -15.57
N VAL A 162 -9.78 -12.07 -16.70
CA VAL A 162 -11.08 -12.50 -17.21
C VAL A 162 -10.86 -13.18 -18.57
N ASN A 163 -11.29 -14.41 -18.68
CA ASN A 163 -11.24 -15.13 -19.95
C ASN A 163 -12.24 -14.49 -20.94
N GLN A 164 -11.75 -13.97 -22.05
CA GLN A 164 -12.55 -13.24 -23.03
C GLN A 164 -13.59 -14.12 -23.75
N PHE A 165 -13.36 -15.44 -23.83
CA PHE A 165 -14.27 -16.34 -24.53
C PHE A 165 -15.48 -16.76 -23.71
N ASN A 166 -15.32 -16.94 -22.40
CA ASN A 166 -16.38 -17.48 -21.54
C ASN A 166 -16.69 -16.63 -20.32
N GLY A 167 -16.03 -15.48 -20.15
CA GLY A 167 -16.24 -14.56 -19.01
C GLY A 167 -15.79 -15.09 -17.65
N ARG A 168 -15.15 -16.27 -17.58
CA ARG A 168 -14.71 -16.86 -16.32
C ARG A 168 -13.57 -16.04 -15.72
N LYS A 169 -13.62 -15.84 -14.41
CA LYS A 169 -12.58 -15.15 -13.63
C LYS A 169 -11.46 -16.14 -13.28
N ILE A 170 -10.23 -15.68 -13.44
CA ILE A 170 -9.00 -16.44 -13.17
C ILE A 170 -8.16 -15.63 -12.21
N ILE A 171 -7.74 -16.22 -11.11
CA ILE A 171 -6.73 -15.63 -10.21
C ILE A 171 -5.36 -16.18 -10.60
N GLY A 172 -4.41 -15.26 -10.80
CA GLY A 172 -3.00 -15.55 -10.97
C GLY A 172 -2.19 -15.18 -9.73
N THR A 173 -1.34 -16.07 -9.30
CA THR A 173 -0.43 -15.91 -8.14
C THR A 173 0.98 -16.35 -8.49
N VAL A 174 1.96 -15.90 -7.71
CA VAL A 174 3.35 -16.32 -7.87
C VAL A 174 3.59 -17.71 -7.27
N GLY A 175 2.81 -18.10 -6.25
CA GLY A 175 3.02 -19.38 -5.59
C GLY A 175 1.78 -19.96 -4.91
N GLN A 176 1.87 -21.23 -4.54
CA GLN A 176 0.78 -22.02 -3.96
C GLN A 176 0.25 -21.43 -2.63
N LEU A 177 1.14 -20.93 -1.76
CA LEU A 177 0.76 -20.33 -0.48
C LEU A 177 -0.22 -19.15 -0.64
N GLN A 178 -0.09 -18.38 -1.71
CA GLN A 178 -1.02 -17.27 -1.98
C GLN A 178 -2.44 -17.79 -2.24
N PHE A 179 -2.61 -18.92 -2.92
CA PHE A 179 -3.93 -19.53 -3.09
C PHE A 179 -4.54 -19.99 -1.78
N GLU A 180 -3.74 -20.55 -0.88
CA GLU A 180 -4.21 -20.98 0.45
C GLU A 180 -4.70 -19.77 1.27
N VAL A 181 -3.96 -18.66 1.24
CA VAL A 181 -4.38 -17.41 1.88
C VAL A 181 -5.67 -16.86 1.28
N ILE A 182 -5.80 -16.88 -0.05
CA ILE A 182 -7.00 -16.42 -0.76
C ILE A 182 -8.21 -17.28 -0.42
N GLN A 183 -8.03 -18.59 -0.35
CA GLN A 183 -9.09 -19.54 -0.02
C GLN A 183 -9.58 -19.40 1.43
N TYR A 184 -8.65 -19.07 2.34
CA TYR A 184 -8.97 -18.88 3.77
C TYR A 184 -9.74 -17.58 4.04
N ARG A 185 -9.48 -16.52 3.29
CA ARG A 185 -10.04 -15.16 3.46
C ARG A 185 -11.35 -14.96 2.72
#